data_b609de027c0e65f90b7c342a2cedda33
#
_entry.id   b609de027c0e65f90b7c342a2cedda33
#
_cell.length_a   1.000
_cell.length_b   1.000
_cell.length_c   1.000
_cell.angle_alpha   90.00
_cell.angle_beta   90.00
_cell.angle_gamma   90.00
#
_symmetry.space_group_name_H-M   'P 1'
#
loop_
_entity.id
_entity.type
_entity.pdbx_description
1 polymer ?
#
loop_
_entity_poly.entity_id
_entity_poly.type
_entity_poly.pdbx_seq_one_letter_code
_entity_poly.pdbx_strand_id
1 'polypeptide(L)'
;MTPPSFPSAFKHYKPRSQRIYGVIAISKDNRILLVKGREKNKWSFPKGHIKPFENTRDCAIRECFEETGISFVNVEYNDHRKLSSGSYYIYKNLNEEDPIIQDNREICEASWVSIPSMMNLYTNIDVSKFLQEYNTIM
;
A
#
# COMPACT_ATOMS: atom_id res chain seq x y z
N MET A 1 14.86 30.06 -17.91
CA MET A 1 14.28 30.50 -16.66
C MET A 1 14.62 29.50 -15.56
N THR A 2 15.24 29.96 -14.49
CA THR A 2 15.51 29.11 -13.34
C THR A 2 14.19 28.87 -12.58
N PRO A 3 13.89 27.62 -12.16
CA PRO A 3 12.72 27.39 -11.35
C PRO A 3 12.83 28.13 -10.01
N PRO A 4 11.72 28.55 -9.42
CA PRO A 4 11.75 29.20 -8.12
C PRO A 4 12.31 28.25 -7.06
N SER A 5 13.09 28.77 -6.12
CA SER A 5 13.53 28.01 -4.98
C SER A 5 12.37 27.86 -3.98
N PHE A 6 12.20 26.68 -3.45
CA PHE A 6 11.19 26.44 -2.41
C PHE A 6 11.77 26.80 -1.03
N PRO A 7 10.95 27.38 -0.13
CA PRO A 7 11.33 27.53 1.27
C PRO A 7 11.71 26.18 1.88
N SER A 8 12.54 26.19 2.93
CA SER A 8 12.97 24.95 3.58
C SER A 8 11.81 24.08 4.07
N ALA A 9 10.63 24.65 4.36
CA ALA A 9 9.44 23.91 4.74
C ALA A 9 8.96 22.95 3.62
N PHE A 10 9.38 23.16 2.38
CA PHE A 10 8.98 22.34 1.23
C PHE A 10 10.08 21.37 0.78
N LYS A 11 11.15 21.22 1.55
CA LYS A 11 12.26 20.33 1.19
C LYS A 11 11.85 18.89 0.93
N HIS A 12 10.81 18.41 1.62
CA HIS A 12 10.33 17.04 1.52
C HIS A 12 9.07 16.92 0.66
N TYR A 13 8.71 18.00 -0.04
CA TYR A 13 7.56 17.96 -0.94
C TYR A 13 7.85 17.04 -2.13
N LYS A 14 6.93 16.09 -2.36
CA LYS A 14 6.97 15.21 -3.52
C LYS A 14 6.01 15.73 -4.58
N PRO A 15 6.43 15.84 -5.85
CA PRO A 15 5.47 16.07 -6.93
C PRO A 15 4.34 15.04 -6.88
N ARG A 16 3.15 15.43 -7.33
CA ARG A 16 1.98 14.57 -7.28
C ARG A 16 2.23 13.18 -7.89
N SER A 17 2.90 13.12 -9.03
CA SER A 17 3.22 11.86 -9.73
C SER A 17 4.15 10.92 -8.96
N GLN A 18 4.83 11.42 -7.92
CA GLN A 18 5.71 10.60 -7.08
C GLN A 18 5.03 10.17 -5.77
N ARG A 19 3.78 10.58 -5.55
CA ARG A 19 3.04 10.19 -4.35
C ARG A 19 2.53 8.77 -4.50
N ILE A 20 2.61 8.03 -3.40
CA ILE A 20 2.29 6.62 -3.33
C ILE A 20 1.01 6.42 -2.51
N TYR A 21 0.09 5.67 -3.07
CA TYR A 21 -1.16 5.30 -2.41
C TYR A 21 -1.40 3.81 -2.54
N GLY A 22 -1.95 3.21 -1.50
CA GLY A 22 -2.20 1.78 -1.49
C GLY A 22 -3.30 1.39 -0.55
N VAL A 23 -3.43 0.08 -0.37
CA VAL A 23 -4.47 -0.55 0.45
C VAL A 23 -3.83 -1.38 1.54
N ILE A 24 -4.32 -1.24 2.77
CA ILE A 24 -4.06 -2.18 3.86
C ILE A 24 -5.35 -2.97 4.06
N ALA A 25 -5.34 -4.22 3.60
CA ALA A 25 -6.49 -5.11 3.68
C ALA A 25 -6.29 -6.10 4.82
N ILE A 26 -7.22 -6.10 5.77
CA ILE A 26 -7.15 -6.91 6.99
C ILE A 26 -8.34 -7.86 7.00
N SER A 27 -8.06 -9.15 7.04
CA SER A 27 -9.11 -10.17 7.02
C SER A 27 -9.73 -10.40 8.40
N LYS A 28 -10.84 -11.13 8.40
CA LYS A 28 -11.51 -11.58 9.63
C LYS A 28 -10.58 -12.42 10.52
N ASP A 29 -9.59 -13.07 9.91
CA ASP A 29 -8.61 -13.89 10.63
C ASP A 29 -7.35 -13.10 11.00
N ASN A 30 -7.39 -11.76 10.92
CA ASN A 30 -6.29 -10.86 11.22
C ASN A 30 -5.04 -11.13 10.37
N ARG A 31 -5.25 -11.50 9.12
CA ARG A 31 -4.17 -11.58 8.13
C ARG A 31 -4.20 -10.37 7.21
N ILE A 32 -3.04 -10.00 6.75
CA ILE A 32 -2.84 -8.78 5.96
C ILE A 32 -2.42 -9.17 4.55
N LEU A 33 -3.02 -8.54 3.56
CA LEU A 33 -2.69 -8.75 2.16
C LEU A 33 -1.37 -8.06 1.84
N LEU A 34 -0.35 -8.85 1.50
CA LEU A 34 0.97 -8.37 1.13
C LEU A 34 1.36 -8.85 -0.26
N VAL A 35 2.23 -8.08 -0.90
CA VAL A 35 2.81 -8.41 -2.19
C VAL A 35 4.33 -8.36 -2.10
N LYS A 36 5.00 -9.21 -2.90
CA LYS A 36 6.46 -9.22 -2.96
C LYS A 36 6.91 -8.64 -4.30
N GLY A 37 7.76 -7.60 -4.22
CA GLY A 37 8.36 -6.98 -5.39
C GLY A 37 9.38 -7.90 -6.05
N ARG A 38 9.35 -7.97 -7.37
CA ARG A 38 10.24 -8.85 -8.13
C ARG A 38 11.69 -8.38 -8.07
N GLU A 39 11.90 -7.08 -8.11
CA GLU A 39 13.25 -6.52 -8.19
C GLU A 39 14.04 -6.66 -6.89
N LYS A 40 13.44 -6.26 -5.76
CA LYS A 40 14.12 -6.23 -4.46
C LYS A 40 13.72 -7.36 -3.52
N ASN A 41 12.75 -8.19 -3.91
CA ASN A 41 12.21 -9.27 -3.08
C ASN A 41 11.69 -8.80 -1.71
N LYS A 42 11.27 -7.54 -1.62
CA LYS A 42 10.66 -6.98 -0.42
C LYS A 42 9.15 -7.18 -0.45
N TRP A 43 8.59 -7.51 0.69
CA TRP A 43 7.15 -7.52 0.90
C TRP A 43 6.65 -6.12 1.26
N SER A 44 5.51 -5.75 0.72
CA SER A 44 4.88 -4.46 0.97
C SER A 44 3.36 -4.58 0.90
N PHE A 45 2.66 -3.53 1.34
CA PHE A 45 1.25 -3.40 1.00
C PHE A 45 1.11 -3.15 -0.49
N PRO A 46 0.00 -3.60 -1.13
CA PRO A 46 -0.27 -3.24 -2.52
C PRO A 46 -0.35 -1.72 -2.65
N LYS A 47 0.46 -1.15 -3.53
CA LYS A 47 0.61 0.31 -3.65
C LYS A 47 1.29 0.69 -4.93
N GLY A 48 1.18 1.97 -5.29
CA GLY A 48 1.94 2.52 -6.40
C GLY A 48 1.73 4.01 -6.55
N HIS A 49 2.28 4.55 -7.61
CA HIS A 49 2.28 5.99 -7.88
C HIS A 49 0.99 6.43 -8.50
N ILE A 50 0.51 7.61 -8.07
CA ILE A 50 -0.68 8.20 -8.62
C ILE A 50 -0.45 8.68 -10.06
N LYS A 51 -1.46 8.50 -10.91
CA LYS A 51 -1.46 9.00 -12.29
C LYS A 51 -2.02 10.42 -12.36
N PRO A 52 -1.71 11.17 -13.43
CA PRO A 52 -2.35 12.48 -13.64
C PRO A 52 -3.88 12.35 -13.63
N PHE A 53 -4.55 13.30 -12.97
CA PHE A 53 -6.01 13.38 -12.86
C PHE A 53 -6.68 12.24 -12.11
N GLU A 54 -5.93 11.31 -11.56
CA GLU A 54 -6.47 10.24 -10.72
C GLU A 54 -6.62 10.76 -9.29
N ASN A 55 -7.71 10.43 -8.59
CA ASN A 55 -7.79 10.73 -7.17
C ASN A 55 -7.06 9.67 -6.35
N THR A 56 -6.77 9.99 -5.10
CA THR A 56 -5.91 9.15 -4.25
C THR A 56 -6.51 7.78 -3.96
N ARG A 57 -7.83 7.73 -3.75
CA ARG A 57 -8.55 6.47 -3.51
C ARG A 57 -8.53 5.58 -4.74
N ASP A 58 -8.80 6.14 -5.92
CA ASP A 58 -8.79 5.39 -7.18
C ASP A 58 -7.39 4.85 -7.47
N CYS A 59 -6.34 5.62 -7.15
CA CYS A 59 -4.97 5.16 -7.26
C CYS A 59 -4.74 3.91 -6.38
N ALA A 60 -5.12 3.99 -5.11
CA ALA A 60 -4.95 2.87 -4.18
C ALA A 60 -5.69 1.61 -4.67
N ILE A 61 -6.94 1.78 -5.11
CA ILE A 61 -7.77 0.68 -5.61
C ILE A 61 -7.17 0.07 -6.87
N ARG A 62 -6.74 0.89 -7.81
CA ARG A 62 -6.13 0.44 -9.06
C ARG A 62 -4.84 -0.34 -8.81
N GLU A 63 -3.96 0.20 -8.00
CA GLU A 63 -2.68 -0.47 -7.67
C GLU A 63 -2.92 -1.79 -6.95
N CYS A 64 -3.86 -1.83 -6.02
CA CYS A 64 -4.21 -3.08 -5.33
C CYS A 64 -4.73 -4.13 -6.32
N PHE A 65 -5.60 -3.73 -7.24
CA PHE A 65 -6.12 -4.66 -8.26
C PHE A 65 -5.01 -5.15 -9.19
N GLU A 66 -4.14 -4.26 -9.66
CA GLU A 66 -3.02 -4.65 -10.52
C GLU A 66 -2.09 -5.66 -9.83
N GLU A 67 -1.87 -5.52 -8.54
CA GLU A 67 -0.91 -6.33 -7.79
C GLU A 67 -1.51 -7.58 -7.17
N THR A 68 -2.82 -7.62 -6.93
CA THR A 68 -3.46 -8.74 -6.23
C THR A 68 -4.70 -9.30 -6.92
N GLY A 69 -5.27 -8.61 -7.90
CA GLY A 69 -6.54 -8.99 -8.52
C GLY A 69 -7.75 -8.77 -7.63
N ILE A 70 -7.58 -8.22 -6.43
CA ILE A 70 -8.68 -7.96 -5.50
C ILE A 70 -9.15 -6.52 -5.68
N SER A 71 -10.46 -6.35 -5.93
CA SER A 71 -11.07 -5.05 -6.19
C SER A 71 -11.75 -4.50 -4.94
N PHE A 72 -11.47 -3.23 -4.67
CA PHE A 72 -12.13 -2.47 -3.62
C PHE A 72 -13.05 -1.39 -4.18
N VAL A 73 -13.41 -1.49 -5.46
CA VAL A 73 -14.39 -0.59 -6.09
C VAL A 73 -15.72 -0.73 -5.36
N ASN A 74 -16.33 0.39 -4.97
CA ASN A 74 -17.58 0.45 -4.23
C ASN A 74 -17.55 -0.19 -2.83
N VAL A 75 -16.36 -0.41 -2.28
CA VAL A 75 -16.19 -0.85 -0.89
C VAL A 75 -15.78 0.36 -0.07
N GLU A 76 -16.43 0.59 1.06
CA GLU A 76 -16.06 1.67 1.96
C GLU A 76 -14.83 1.29 2.76
N TYR A 77 -13.88 2.22 2.88
CA TYR A 77 -12.73 2.03 3.74
C TYR A 77 -13.07 2.39 5.19
N ASN A 78 -12.38 1.75 6.13
CA ASN A 78 -12.59 1.97 7.56
C ASN A 78 -11.74 3.12 8.11
N ASP A 79 -10.56 3.33 7.54
CA ASP A 79 -9.63 4.33 7.99
C ASP A 79 -8.66 4.68 6.87
N HIS A 80 -7.93 5.77 7.05
CA HIS A 80 -6.89 6.21 6.12
C HIS A 80 -5.68 6.64 6.93
N ARG A 81 -4.50 6.16 6.55
CA ARG A 81 -3.30 6.43 7.32
C ARG A 81 -2.11 6.70 6.43
N LYS A 82 -1.38 7.78 6.73
CA LYS A 82 -0.08 8.05 6.13
C LYS A 82 0.99 7.30 6.92
N LEU A 83 1.80 6.52 6.21
CA LEU A 83 2.99 5.88 6.77
C LEU A 83 4.25 6.60 6.27
N SER A 84 5.40 5.94 6.25
CA SER A 84 6.66 6.63 5.94
C SER A 84 6.76 7.04 4.46
N SER A 85 6.41 6.16 3.53
CA SER A 85 6.54 6.41 2.09
C SER A 85 5.22 6.67 1.40
N GLY A 86 4.14 6.06 1.85
CA GLY A 86 2.86 6.15 1.21
C GLY A 86 1.71 6.39 2.17
N SER A 87 0.54 6.63 1.58
CA SER A 87 -0.72 6.74 2.29
C SER A 87 -1.63 5.60 1.92
N TYR A 88 -2.36 5.05 2.88
CA TYR A 88 -3.09 3.81 2.69
C TYR A 88 -4.53 3.93 3.15
N TYR A 89 -5.43 3.35 2.35
CA TYR A 89 -6.82 3.15 2.73
C TYR A 89 -6.93 1.79 3.39
N ILE A 90 -7.48 1.75 4.59
CA ILE A 90 -7.53 0.56 5.43
C ILE A 90 -8.92 -0.03 5.37
N TYR A 91 -8.99 -1.31 5.00
CA TYR A 91 -10.22 -2.10 4.93
C TYR A 91 -10.11 -3.25 5.92
N LYS A 92 -11.08 -3.39 6.81
CA LYS A 92 -11.05 -4.39 7.89
C LYS A 92 -12.16 -5.42 7.73
N ASN A 93 -12.04 -6.50 8.48
CA ASN A 93 -13.07 -7.53 8.58
C ASN A 93 -13.44 -8.16 7.23
N LEU A 94 -12.44 -8.38 6.41
CA LEU A 94 -12.60 -8.89 5.05
C LEU A 94 -12.61 -10.41 5.02
N ASN A 95 -13.32 -10.97 4.05
CA ASN A 95 -13.11 -12.36 3.64
C ASN A 95 -11.85 -12.41 2.77
N GLU A 96 -11.04 -13.46 2.95
CA GLU A 96 -9.83 -13.62 2.16
C GLU A 96 -10.17 -14.20 0.80
N GLU A 97 -9.95 -13.40 -0.24
CA GLU A 97 -10.00 -13.87 -1.62
C GLU A 97 -8.59 -14.28 -2.03
N ASP A 98 -8.46 -15.33 -2.82
CA ASP A 98 -7.16 -15.75 -3.33
C ASP A 98 -6.61 -14.70 -4.30
N PRO A 99 -5.41 -14.16 -4.04
CA PRO A 99 -4.84 -13.16 -4.94
C PRO A 99 -4.51 -13.75 -6.32
N ILE A 100 -4.75 -12.96 -7.37
CA ILE A 100 -4.36 -13.26 -8.74
C ILE A 100 -3.66 -12.04 -9.31
N ILE A 101 -2.35 -12.09 -9.39
CA ILE A 101 -1.54 -10.96 -9.84
C ILE A 101 -1.88 -10.60 -11.28
N GLN A 102 -2.25 -9.34 -11.52
CA GLN A 102 -2.56 -8.85 -12.88
C GLN A 102 -1.31 -8.28 -13.55
N ASP A 103 -0.44 -7.62 -12.79
CA ASP A 103 0.83 -7.08 -13.29
C ASP A 103 2.00 -7.86 -12.71
N ASN A 104 2.41 -8.91 -13.40
CA ASN A 104 3.50 -9.78 -12.96
C ASN A 104 4.89 -9.24 -13.28
N ARG A 105 5.01 -8.07 -13.91
CA ARG A 105 6.31 -7.45 -14.17
C ARG A 105 6.92 -6.90 -12.89
N GLU A 106 6.10 -6.36 -12.01
CA GLU A 106 6.55 -5.74 -10.75
C GLU A 106 6.43 -6.68 -9.55
N ILE A 107 5.40 -7.53 -9.54
CA ILE A 107 5.04 -8.37 -8.40
C ILE A 107 5.20 -9.84 -8.76
N CYS A 108 5.89 -10.59 -7.90
CA CYS A 108 6.08 -12.03 -8.09
C CYS A 108 5.27 -12.90 -7.14
N GLU A 109 4.83 -12.37 -6.01
CA GLU A 109 3.96 -13.09 -5.07
C GLU A 109 2.96 -12.15 -4.43
N ALA A 110 1.79 -12.67 -4.07
CA ALA A 110 0.78 -11.98 -3.26
C ALA A 110 0.17 -13.00 -2.29
N SER A 111 -0.03 -12.61 -1.04
CA SER A 111 -0.50 -13.53 -0.02
C SER A 111 -1.13 -12.80 1.16
N TRP A 112 -2.06 -13.47 1.82
CA TRP A 112 -2.56 -13.07 3.13
C TRP A 112 -1.59 -13.59 4.19
N VAL A 113 -1.06 -12.70 5.01
CA VAL A 113 0.04 -13.01 5.95
C VAL A 113 -0.38 -12.63 7.37
N SER A 114 -0.17 -13.53 8.31
CA SER A 114 -0.43 -13.24 9.73
C SER A 114 0.57 -12.22 10.28
N ILE A 115 0.17 -11.48 11.31
CA ILE A 115 1.05 -10.49 11.95
C ILE A 115 2.36 -11.13 12.43
N PRO A 116 2.36 -12.26 13.14
CA PRO A 116 3.61 -12.89 13.53
C PRO A 116 4.51 -13.25 12.35
N SER A 117 3.94 -13.72 11.24
CA SER A 117 4.72 -14.05 10.05
C SER A 117 5.30 -12.80 9.38
N MET A 118 4.57 -11.68 9.39
CA MET A 118 5.07 -10.40 8.84
C MET A 118 6.35 -9.96 9.52
N MET A 119 6.49 -10.20 10.81
CA MET A 119 7.66 -9.80 11.59
C MET A 119 8.94 -10.52 11.15
N ASN A 120 8.80 -11.64 10.46
CA ASN A 120 9.92 -12.45 9.96
C ASN A 120 10.20 -12.27 8.47
N LEU A 121 9.43 -11.43 7.80
CA LEU A 121 9.62 -11.16 6.38
C LEU A 121 10.54 -9.97 6.15
N TYR A 122 11.22 -9.98 5.01
CA TYR A 122 11.93 -8.80 4.52
C TYR A 122 10.92 -7.82 3.94
N THR A 123 10.64 -6.74 4.68
CA THR A 123 9.57 -5.81 4.34
C THR A 123 10.10 -4.41 4.06
N ASN A 124 9.29 -3.61 3.35
CA ASN A 124 9.61 -2.20 3.17
C ASN A 124 9.34 -1.42 4.47
N ILE A 125 9.71 -0.14 4.46
CA ILE A 125 9.61 0.72 5.64
C ILE A 125 8.16 0.91 6.10
N ASP A 126 7.20 0.95 5.18
CA ASP A 126 5.79 1.17 5.54
C ASP A 126 5.19 -0.01 6.30
N VAL A 127 5.55 -1.24 5.93
CA VAL A 127 5.13 -2.42 6.69
C VAL A 127 5.74 -2.39 8.09
N SER A 128 7.02 -2.03 8.21
CA SER A 128 7.67 -1.90 9.51
C SER A 128 7.01 -0.85 10.38
N LYS A 129 6.67 0.29 9.79
CA LYS A 129 5.97 1.39 10.48
C LYS A 129 4.57 0.94 10.94
N PHE A 130 3.84 0.23 10.07
CA PHE A 130 2.54 -0.33 10.43
C PHE A 130 2.65 -1.26 11.65
N LEU A 131 3.64 -2.15 11.67
CA LEU A 131 3.83 -3.07 12.79
C LEU A 131 4.12 -2.33 14.10
N GLN A 132 4.86 -1.22 14.05
CA GLN A 132 5.10 -0.38 15.22
C GLN A 132 3.82 0.28 15.74
N GLU A 133 2.89 0.61 14.84
CA GLU A 133 1.64 1.32 15.15
C GLU A 133 0.44 0.39 15.24
N TYR A 134 0.64 -0.91 15.18
CA TYR A 134 -0.43 -1.91 15.02
C TYR A 134 -1.55 -1.73 16.05
N ASN A 135 -1.21 -1.54 17.32
CA ASN A 135 -2.21 -1.40 18.38
C ASN A 135 -3.04 -0.12 18.27
N THR A 136 -2.52 0.91 17.61
CA THR A 136 -3.27 2.15 17.38
C THR A 136 -4.10 2.11 16.11
N ILE A 137 -3.71 1.30 15.13
CA ILE A 137 -4.44 1.14 13.86
C ILE A 137 -5.60 0.15 14.03
N MET A 138 -5.40 -0.89 14.77
CA MET A 138 -6.38 -1.97 15.00
C MET A 138 -7.39 -1.68 16.14
#